data_12d0d38e6b0b5ff48ea4d9c03a9fc3f8
#
_entry.id   12d0d38e6b0b5ff48ea4d9c03a9fc3f8
#
_cell.length_a   1.000
_cell.length_b   1.000
_cell.length_c   1.000
_cell.angle_alpha   90.00
_cell.angle_beta   90.00
_cell.angle_gamma   90.00
#
_symmetry.space_group_name_H-M   'P 1'
#
loop_
_entity.id
_entity.type
_entity.pdbx_description
1 polymer ?
#
loop_
_entity_poly.entity_id
_entity_poly.type
_entity_poly.pdbx_seq_one_letter_code
_entity_poly.pdbx_strand_id
1 'polypeptide(L)'
;MSRHLSQAFLATLVTSLALRATPLAAQAPQATPPAQSEALRVYLDCSAVYAACDLDFFRTEITFVSYMRDRADAQVLVLMTGLTTGGGGTEFTLTFIGQRGFQGRTDTLRYMSPQTDTPDQIRRGVAHQLRLGLVRYAALTPLAALLEVRYTPPAGAGQVREQRDPWHRWVFEVGLNTYFSGEQSNGYASYTGSFEASRVTEEWKLDFEVYGNQNRNRYEIPLYDSLGAYVGDSTIRTTKESWSADGLAVRSLGPHWSAGLQAVASGSRARNILRRAFVAPAVEWDLFPYAQATRRQFTLLYAVGVESAEYRDTTLYGKISETFGRHSLGGSVQLRQPWGNATVSLTGTQYWNDARNPNLDIWGDVTAQLVRGLSLEVWGGYSFVRSQRFLPALSATPEDVLLQLRQMRTRYEYYGGVGLRYAFGSIYNNVVNPRFRNGVVN
;
A
#
# COMPACT_ATOMS: atom_id res chain seq x y z
N MET A 1 -29.26 41.38 -51.63
CA MET A 1 -30.03 40.33 -52.28
C MET A 1 -29.43 39.02 -51.85
N SER A 2 -30.01 38.16 -51.17
CA SER A 2 -31.31 37.73 -50.62
C SER A 2 -30.98 36.47 -49.86
N ARG A 3 -31.05 36.37 -48.57
CA ARG A 3 -32.11 35.79 -47.71
C ARG A 3 -33.07 34.81 -48.45
N HIS A 4 -33.19 33.61 -47.87
CA HIS A 4 -34.07 32.50 -48.09
C HIS A 4 -33.39 31.24 -48.64
N LEU A 5 -32.91 30.39 -47.70
CA LEU A 5 -32.78 28.95 -47.86
C LEU A 5 -32.27 28.33 -46.53
N SER A 6 -33.10 28.44 -45.48
CA SER A 6 -32.81 27.74 -44.19
C SER A 6 -34.04 27.56 -43.31
N GLN A 7 -35.19 27.22 -43.88
CA GLN A 7 -36.40 26.91 -43.09
C GLN A 7 -37.23 25.73 -43.59
N ALA A 8 -36.68 24.85 -44.43
CA ALA A 8 -37.47 23.73 -45.00
C ALA A 8 -37.01 22.32 -44.55
N PHE A 9 -36.10 22.18 -43.56
CA PHE A 9 -35.64 20.86 -43.15
C PHE A 9 -36.01 20.47 -41.71
N LEU A 10 -36.80 21.26 -40.98
CA LEU A 10 -37.19 20.94 -39.60
C LEU A 10 -38.66 20.55 -39.41
N ALA A 11 -39.44 20.41 -40.46
CA ALA A 11 -40.90 20.16 -40.37
C ALA A 11 -41.37 18.75 -40.78
N THR A 12 -40.47 17.85 -41.15
CA THR A 12 -40.89 16.49 -41.64
C THR A 12 -40.41 15.30 -40.80
N LEU A 13 -39.93 15.51 -39.58
CA LEU A 13 -39.47 14.42 -38.71
C LEU A 13 -40.31 14.23 -37.41
N VAL A 14 -41.50 14.83 -37.32
CA VAL A 14 -42.33 14.75 -36.10
C VAL A 14 -43.64 13.94 -36.28
N THR A 15 -43.92 13.34 -37.43
CA THR A 15 -45.22 12.70 -37.64
C THR A 15 -45.20 11.17 -37.91
N SER A 16 -44.31 10.41 -37.31
CA SER A 16 -44.46 8.93 -37.37
C SER A 16 -43.88 8.16 -36.20
N LEU A 17 -44.02 8.67 -34.97
CA LEU A 17 -43.82 7.81 -33.77
C LEU A 17 -45.16 7.64 -33.05
N ALA A 18 -46.12 6.96 -33.70
CA ALA A 18 -47.27 6.38 -33.03
C ALA A 18 -46.79 5.22 -32.16
N LEU A 19 -46.48 5.49 -30.89
CA LEU A 19 -46.27 4.47 -29.87
C LEU A 19 -47.52 3.59 -29.79
N ARG A 20 -47.43 2.37 -30.31
CA ARG A 20 -48.34 1.30 -29.92
C ARG A 20 -48.02 1.00 -28.45
N ALA A 21 -48.88 1.47 -27.54
CA ALA A 21 -48.92 1.02 -26.17
C ALA A 21 -49.33 -0.47 -26.16
N THR A 22 -48.36 -1.36 -26.08
CA THR A 22 -48.60 -2.74 -25.65
C THR A 22 -48.97 -2.73 -24.15
N PRO A 23 -50.05 -3.45 -23.75
CA PRO A 23 -50.40 -3.49 -22.34
C PRO A 23 -49.19 -4.09 -21.56
N LEU A 24 -48.70 -3.39 -20.56
CA LEU A 24 -47.76 -3.93 -19.58
C LEU A 24 -48.43 -5.15 -18.96
N ALA A 25 -47.94 -6.36 -19.29
CA ALA A 25 -48.24 -7.54 -18.52
C ALA A 25 -47.84 -7.26 -17.09
N ALA A 26 -48.80 -7.34 -16.16
CA ALA A 26 -48.54 -7.20 -14.73
C ALA A 26 -47.45 -8.21 -14.35
N GLN A 27 -46.25 -7.73 -14.01
CA GLN A 27 -45.21 -8.56 -13.44
C GLN A 27 -45.76 -9.19 -12.18
N ALA A 28 -45.73 -10.53 -12.12
CA ALA A 28 -46.00 -11.24 -10.89
C ALA A 28 -45.24 -10.61 -9.73
N PRO A 29 -45.82 -10.52 -8.54
CA PRO A 29 -45.13 -9.91 -7.39
C PRO A 29 -43.82 -10.66 -7.21
N GLN A 30 -42.69 -9.95 -7.44
CA GLN A 30 -41.40 -10.44 -7.07
C GLN A 30 -41.44 -10.61 -5.56
N ALA A 31 -41.13 -11.81 -5.08
CA ALA A 31 -41.02 -12.08 -3.66
C ALA A 31 -40.15 -10.99 -3.05
N THR A 32 -40.74 -10.21 -2.16
CA THR A 32 -40.05 -9.16 -1.42
C THR A 32 -38.85 -9.80 -0.71
N PRO A 33 -37.61 -9.35 -0.92
CA PRO A 33 -36.49 -9.87 -0.14
C PRO A 33 -36.84 -9.78 1.34
N PRO A 34 -36.51 -10.78 2.18
CA PRO A 34 -36.84 -10.77 3.61
C PRO A 34 -36.38 -9.43 4.18
N ALA A 35 -37.25 -8.85 5.01
CA ALA A 35 -37.09 -7.50 5.52
C ALA A 35 -35.66 -7.30 6.04
N GLN A 36 -34.95 -6.32 5.51
CA GLN A 36 -33.53 -6.02 5.85
C GLN A 36 -33.31 -5.82 7.37
N SER A 37 -34.37 -5.74 8.16
CA SER A 37 -34.35 -5.67 9.62
C SER A 37 -33.91 -6.96 10.33
N GLU A 38 -33.95 -8.11 9.68
CA GLU A 38 -33.58 -9.42 10.27
C GLU A 38 -32.13 -9.82 9.98
N ALA A 39 -31.51 -9.26 8.95
CA ALA A 39 -30.15 -9.57 8.59
C ALA A 39 -29.14 -9.03 9.62
N LEU A 40 -28.10 -9.84 9.92
CA LEU A 40 -27.00 -9.44 10.81
C LEU A 40 -26.27 -8.20 10.23
N ARG A 41 -26.19 -7.11 11.00
CA ARG A 41 -25.55 -5.86 10.57
C ARG A 41 -24.06 -5.92 10.80
N VAL A 42 -23.27 -5.79 9.73
CA VAL A 42 -21.82 -5.96 9.73
C VAL A 42 -21.14 -4.72 9.15
N TYR A 43 -20.08 -4.27 9.79
CA TYR A 43 -19.14 -3.32 9.22
C TYR A 43 -17.82 -4.03 8.97
N LEU A 44 -17.29 -3.95 7.74
CA LEU A 44 -16.02 -4.54 7.35
C LEU A 44 -14.96 -3.44 7.17
N ASP A 45 -13.95 -3.48 8.00
CA ASP A 45 -12.80 -2.59 7.94
C ASP A 45 -11.61 -3.31 7.29
N CYS A 46 -11.31 -2.93 6.05
CA CYS A 46 -10.21 -3.47 5.26
C CYS A 46 -9.10 -2.45 5.01
N SER A 47 -9.05 -1.35 5.73
CA SER A 47 -8.13 -0.24 5.47
C SER A 47 -6.65 -0.68 5.44
N ALA A 48 -6.30 -1.72 6.19
CA ALA A 48 -4.95 -2.26 6.25
C ALA A 48 -4.58 -3.22 5.08
N VAL A 49 -5.56 -3.68 4.29
CA VAL A 49 -5.36 -4.69 3.21
C VAL A 49 -6.25 -4.39 2.00
N TYR A 50 -6.27 -3.14 1.59
CA TYR A 50 -7.18 -2.63 0.57
C TYR A 50 -7.21 -3.46 -0.72
N ALA A 51 -6.07 -3.94 -1.18
CA ALA A 51 -5.97 -4.74 -2.42
C ALA A 51 -6.70 -6.11 -2.34
N ALA A 52 -6.87 -6.66 -1.13
CA ALA A 52 -7.57 -7.93 -0.90
C ALA A 52 -9.05 -7.74 -0.54
N CYS A 53 -9.53 -6.50 -0.43
CA CYS A 53 -10.87 -6.15 0.00
C CYS A 53 -11.79 -5.86 -1.18
N ASP A 54 -12.35 -6.91 -1.78
CA ASP A 54 -13.38 -6.78 -2.80
C ASP A 54 -14.78 -6.75 -2.15
N LEU A 55 -15.17 -5.56 -1.67
CA LEU A 55 -16.47 -5.37 -0.99
C LEU A 55 -17.66 -5.78 -1.85
N ASP A 56 -17.61 -5.54 -3.15
CA ASP A 56 -18.70 -5.89 -4.07
C ASP A 56 -18.82 -7.41 -4.20
N PHE A 57 -17.69 -8.10 -4.25
CA PHE A 57 -17.66 -9.55 -4.21
C PHE A 57 -18.22 -10.10 -2.89
N PHE A 58 -17.78 -9.55 -1.74
CA PHE A 58 -18.29 -10.02 -0.44
C PHE A 58 -19.78 -9.79 -0.26
N ARG A 59 -20.33 -8.69 -0.78
CA ARG A 59 -21.77 -8.40 -0.76
C ARG A 59 -22.58 -9.39 -1.58
N THR A 60 -22.05 -9.84 -2.71
CA THR A 60 -22.71 -10.83 -3.57
C THR A 60 -22.60 -12.24 -3.03
N GLU A 61 -21.50 -12.59 -2.38
CA GLU A 61 -21.21 -13.93 -1.89
C GLU A 61 -21.80 -14.20 -0.49
N ILE A 62 -21.97 -13.18 0.35
CA ILE A 62 -22.43 -13.31 1.74
C ILE A 62 -23.72 -12.51 1.92
N THR A 63 -24.83 -13.13 1.53
CA THR A 63 -26.14 -12.47 1.41
C THR A 63 -26.96 -12.44 2.72
N PHE A 64 -26.58 -13.21 3.73
CA PHE A 64 -27.31 -13.30 5.00
C PHE A 64 -26.96 -12.17 5.99
N VAL A 65 -26.13 -11.20 5.57
CA VAL A 65 -25.75 -10.03 6.35
C VAL A 65 -26.12 -8.72 5.67
N SER A 66 -26.30 -7.68 6.45
CA SER A 66 -26.43 -6.29 5.99
C SER A 66 -25.14 -5.55 6.24
N TYR A 67 -24.48 -5.13 5.15
CA TYR A 67 -23.24 -4.33 5.28
C TYR A 67 -23.58 -2.88 5.62
N MET A 68 -23.05 -2.42 6.74
CA MET A 68 -23.26 -1.06 7.23
C MET A 68 -22.19 -0.14 6.64
N ARG A 69 -22.58 1.10 6.38
CA ARG A 69 -21.65 2.15 5.96
C ARG A 69 -20.82 2.69 7.13
N ASP A 70 -21.38 2.66 8.33
CA ASP A 70 -20.73 3.15 9.54
C ASP A 70 -20.61 2.04 10.59
N ARG A 71 -19.46 1.97 11.25
CA ARG A 71 -19.21 0.98 12.32
C ARG A 71 -20.15 1.12 13.50
N ALA A 72 -20.62 2.33 13.77
CA ALA A 72 -21.55 2.59 14.88
C ALA A 72 -22.93 1.95 14.66
N ASP A 73 -23.29 1.60 13.43
CA ASP A 73 -24.54 0.94 13.08
C ASP A 73 -24.45 -0.58 13.07
N ALA A 74 -23.24 -1.13 13.11
CA ALA A 74 -23.00 -2.56 13.03
C ALA A 74 -23.26 -3.28 14.36
N GLN A 75 -23.65 -4.55 14.26
CA GLN A 75 -23.70 -5.50 15.37
C GLN A 75 -22.39 -6.27 15.48
N VAL A 76 -21.67 -6.43 14.35
CA VAL A 76 -20.34 -7.02 14.28
C VAL A 76 -19.44 -6.12 13.48
N LEU A 77 -18.32 -5.72 14.05
CA LEU A 77 -17.21 -5.08 13.36
C LEU A 77 -16.22 -6.16 12.98
N VAL A 78 -15.89 -6.26 11.70
CA VAL A 78 -14.81 -7.14 11.21
C VAL A 78 -13.62 -6.28 10.84
N LEU A 79 -12.52 -6.46 11.55
CA LEU A 79 -11.24 -5.81 11.27
C LEU A 79 -10.35 -6.81 10.51
N MET A 80 -10.00 -6.49 9.28
CA MET A 80 -9.11 -7.30 8.46
C MET A 80 -7.73 -6.69 8.39
N THR A 81 -6.71 -7.47 8.76
CA THR A 81 -5.30 -7.09 8.71
C THR A 81 -4.51 -8.14 7.93
N GLY A 82 -3.34 -7.78 7.41
CA GLY A 82 -2.46 -8.69 6.69
C GLY A 82 -1.01 -8.55 7.15
N LEU A 83 -0.30 -9.67 7.17
CA LEU A 83 1.14 -9.73 7.36
C LEU A 83 1.75 -10.55 6.23
N THR A 84 2.85 -10.07 5.67
CA THR A 84 3.62 -10.84 4.70
C THR A 84 4.23 -12.06 5.38
N THR A 85 4.04 -13.23 4.78
CA THR A 85 4.62 -14.47 5.27
C THR A 85 6.04 -14.64 4.75
N GLY A 86 6.81 -15.52 5.40
CA GLY A 86 8.15 -15.84 4.92
C GLY A 86 8.20 -16.52 3.55
N GLY A 87 7.06 -16.96 3.04
CA GLY A 87 6.89 -17.47 1.68
C GLY A 87 6.45 -16.42 0.68
N GLY A 88 6.57 -15.11 0.99
CA GLY A 88 6.13 -14.03 0.10
C GLY A 88 4.61 -13.88 -0.03
N GLY A 89 3.82 -14.78 0.55
CA GLY A 89 2.38 -14.70 0.61
C GLY A 89 1.89 -13.77 1.71
N THR A 90 0.59 -13.81 1.98
CA THR A 90 -0.04 -12.97 3.01
C THR A 90 -0.88 -13.81 3.98
N GLU A 91 -0.63 -13.67 5.28
CA GLU A 91 -1.54 -14.11 6.31
C GLU A 91 -2.56 -13.00 6.59
N PHE A 92 -3.81 -13.24 6.21
CA PHE A 92 -4.93 -12.37 6.55
C PHE A 92 -5.49 -12.77 7.91
N THR A 93 -5.62 -11.80 8.80
CA THR A 93 -6.25 -11.96 10.12
C THR A 93 -7.57 -11.20 10.13
N LEU A 94 -8.68 -11.93 10.31
CA LEU A 94 -10.02 -11.37 10.43
C LEU A 94 -10.44 -11.40 11.90
N THR A 95 -10.56 -10.25 12.53
CA THR A 95 -11.01 -10.12 13.92
C THR A 95 -12.46 -9.65 13.93
N PHE A 96 -13.35 -10.49 14.43
CA PHE A 96 -14.78 -10.22 14.56
C PHE A 96 -15.04 -9.68 15.97
N ILE A 97 -15.50 -8.46 16.08
CA ILE A 97 -15.75 -7.76 17.35
C ILE A 97 -17.23 -7.53 17.49
N GLY A 98 -17.86 -8.21 18.44
CA GLY A 98 -19.28 -8.05 18.73
C GLY A 98 -19.60 -6.69 19.35
N GLN A 99 -20.63 -6.05 18.80
CA GLN A 99 -21.23 -4.80 19.27
C GLN A 99 -22.74 -5.01 19.47
N ARG A 100 -23.46 -4.06 20.04
CA ARG A 100 -24.95 -4.03 20.10
C ARG A 100 -25.61 -5.40 20.27
N GLY A 101 -25.56 -5.96 21.46
CA GLY A 101 -26.12 -7.29 21.77
C GLY A 101 -25.13 -8.44 21.66
N PHE A 102 -23.95 -8.21 21.09
CA PHE A 102 -22.84 -9.16 21.03
C PHE A 102 -21.61 -8.68 21.79
N GLN A 103 -21.74 -7.70 22.68
CA GLN A 103 -20.63 -7.16 23.48
C GLN A 103 -19.90 -8.28 24.23
N GLY A 104 -18.57 -8.17 24.28
CA GLY A 104 -17.71 -9.15 24.94
C GLY A 104 -17.38 -10.39 24.10
N ARG A 105 -18.00 -10.55 22.92
CA ARG A 105 -17.64 -11.62 21.97
C ARG A 105 -16.61 -11.08 20.99
N THR A 106 -15.48 -11.76 20.93
CA THR A 106 -14.45 -11.48 19.93
C THR A 106 -13.90 -12.81 19.43
N ASP A 107 -13.94 -13.00 18.13
CA ASP A 107 -13.39 -14.17 17.45
C ASP A 107 -12.32 -13.71 16.46
N THR A 108 -11.36 -14.60 16.20
CA THR A 108 -10.30 -14.33 15.21
C THR A 108 -10.14 -15.54 14.31
N LEU A 109 -10.20 -15.32 13.00
CA LEU A 109 -9.89 -16.33 11.99
C LEU A 109 -8.71 -15.85 11.14
N ARG A 110 -7.95 -16.80 10.62
CA ARG A 110 -6.80 -16.51 9.77
C ARG A 110 -6.93 -17.25 8.44
N TYR A 111 -6.46 -16.60 7.39
CA TYR A 111 -6.36 -17.17 6.06
C TYR A 111 -4.95 -16.92 5.52
N MET A 112 -4.30 -18.00 5.13
CA MET A 112 -2.97 -17.96 4.52
C MET A 112 -3.13 -18.02 3.01
N SER A 113 -2.72 -16.96 2.32
CA SER A 113 -2.67 -16.89 0.86
C SER A 113 -1.22 -17.02 0.41
N PRO A 114 -0.85 -18.06 -0.35
CA PRO A 114 0.44 -18.14 -1.02
C PRO A 114 0.69 -16.94 -1.94
N GLN A 115 1.95 -16.64 -2.22
CA GLN A 115 2.34 -15.59 -3.16
C GLN A 115 1.80 -15.84 -4.58
N THR A 116 1.62 -17.11 -4.95
CA THR A 116 1.13 -17.53 -6.26
C THR A 116 -0.38 -17.41 -6.44
N ASP A 117 -1.12 -17.09 -5.37
CA ASP A 117 -2.56 -16.93 -5.46
C ASP A 117 -2.94 -15.74 -6.35
N THR A 118 -3.89 -15.97 -7.22
CA THR A 118 -4.51 -14.89 -8.00
C THR A 118 -5.41 -14.02 -7.11
N PRO A 119 -5.70 -12.77 -7.49
CA PRO A 119 -6.65 -11.93 -6.77
C PRO A 119 -8.02 -12.60 -6.55
N ASP A 120 -8.47 -13.45 -7.48
CA ASP A 120 -9.71 -14.21 -7.33
C ASP A 120 -9.61 -15.30 -6.24
N GLN A 121 -8.50 -16.01 -6.17
CA GLN A 121 -8.25 -17.00 -5.11
C GLN A 121 -8.19 -16.32 -3.74
N ILE A 122 -7.50 -15.18 -3.65
CA ILE A 122 -7.40 -14.39 -2.41
C ILE A 122 -8.78 -13.97 -1.92
N ARG A 123 -9.58 -13.28 -2.76
CA ARG A 123 -10.91 -12.80 -2.36
C ARG A 123 -11.86 -13.94 -1.98
N ARG A 124 -11.79 -15.11 -2.66
CA ARG A 124 -12.59 -16.31 -2.31
C ARG A 124 -12.17 -16.89 -0.97
N GLY A 125 -10.87 -16.99 -0.70
CA GLY A 125 -10.35 -17.46 0.58
C GLY A 125 -10.76 -16.55 1.73
N VAL A 126 -10.63 -15.23 1.55
CA VAL A 126 -11.10 -14.24 2.53
C VAL A 126 -12.61 -14.32 2.72
N ALA A 127 -13.42 -14.41 1.65
CA ALA A 127 -14.86 -14.55 1.74
C ALA A 127 -15.28 -15.82 2.49
N HIS A 128 -14.53 -16.91 2.31
CA HIS A 128 -14.76 -18.16 3.05
C HIS A 128 -14.59 -17.96 4.56
N GLN A 129 -13.47 -17.36 4.99
CA GLN A 129 -13.24 -17.07 6.41
C GLN A 129 -14.22 -16.06 6.97
N LEU A 130 -14.55 -15.03 6.19
CA LEU A 130 -15.55 -14.04 6.58
C LEU A 130 -16.91 -14.69 6.82
N ARG A 131 -17.34 -15.58 5.93
CA ARG A 131 -18.58 -16.36 6.05
C ARG A 131 -18.57 -17.24 7.31
N LEU A 132 -17.49 -18.00 7.55
CA LEU A 132 -17.36 -18.85 8.73
C LEU A 132 -17.43 -18.05 10.05
N GLY A 133 -16.74 -16.91 10.13
CA GLY A 133 -16.79 -16.06 11.32
C GLY A 133 -18.16 -15.45 11.55
N LEU A 134 -18.83 -14.97 10.50
CA LEU A 134 -20.15 -14.35 10.60
C LEU A 134 -21.27 -15.33 10.94
N VAL A 135 -21.18 -16.58 10.48
CA VAL A 135 -22.15 -17.64 10.83
C VAL A 135 -22.24 -17.81 12.36
N ARG A 136 -21.17 -17.68 13.09
CA ARG A 136 -21.15 -17.78 14.58
C ARG A 136 -22.03 -16.73 15.25
N TYR A 137 -22.10 -15.52 14.68
CA TYR A 137 -22.96 -14.45 15.17
C TYR A 137 -24.39 -14.60 14.66
N ALA A 138 -24.55 -14.95 13.38
CA ALA A 138 -25.86 -15.18 12.77
C ALA A 138 -26.62 -16.35 13.42
N ALA A 139 -25.92 -17.39 13.87
CA ALA A 139 -26.48 -18.51 14.62
C ALA A 139 -27.09 -18.12 15.98
N LEU A 140 -26.82 -16.94 16.48
CA LEU A 140 -27.39 -16.40 17.72
C LEU A 140 -28.59 -15.47 17.47
N THR A 141 -29.04 -15.37 16.24
CA THR A 141 -30.17 -14.55 15.81
C THR A 141 -31.26 -15.46 15.22
N PRO A 142 -32.48 -14.96 14.93
CA PRO A 142 -33.49 -15.71 14.21
C PRO A 142 -33.04 -16.29 12.87
N LEU A 143 -31.98 -15.76 12.28
CA LEU A 143 -31.37 -16.31 11.06
C LEU A 143 -30.87 -17.75 11.22
N ALA A 144 -30.61 -18.21 12.44
CA ALA A 144 -30.16 -19.58 12.71
C ALA A 144 -31.06 -20.64 12.05
N ALA A 145 -32.37 -20.41 12.03
CA ALA A 145 -33.34 -21.31 11.42
C ALA A 145 -33.24 -21.41 9.88
N LEU A 146 -32.58 -20.43 9.26
CA LEU A 146 -32.39 -20.34 7.80
C LEU A 146 -30.98 -20.72 7.35
N LEU A 147 -30.09 -21.02 8.30
CA LEU A 147 -28.69 -21.36 8.00
C LEU A 147 -28.52 -22.89 7.95
N GLU A 148 -27.91 -23.37 6.88
CA GLU A 148 -27.46 -24.75 6.72
C GLU A 148 -25.92 -24.75 6.54
N VAL A 149 -25.20 -25.52 7.37
CA VAL A 149 -23.75 -25.71 7.23
C VAL A 149 -23.50 -27.09 6.65
N ARG A 150 -22.92 -27.14 5.45
CA ARG A 150 -22.55 -28.40 4.78
C ARG A 150 -21.04 -28.60 4.84
N TYR A 151 -20.63 -29.80 5.25
CA TYR A 151 -19.25 -30.25 5.15
C TYR A 151 -19.07 -31.12 3.90
N THR A 152 -18.18 -30.70 3.00
CA THR A 152 -17.78 -31.50 1.86
C THR A 152 -16.38 -32.05 2.11
N PRO A 153 -16.23 -33.35 2.37
CA PRO A 153 -14.90 -33.94 2.55
C PRO A 153 -14.10 -33.80 1.24
N PRO A 154 -12.78 -33.51 1.33
CA PRO A 154 -11.94 -33.48 0.14
C PRO A 154 -11.91 -34.85 -0.52
N ALA A 155 -12.02 -34.90 -1.85
CA ALA A 155 -11.89 -36.13 -2.61
C ALA A 155 -10.49 -36.73 -2.36
N GLY A 156 -10.41 -37.91 -1.75
CA GLY A 156 -9.15 -38.57 -1.44
C GLY A 156 -8.55 -38.21 -0.08
N ALA A 157 -9.36 -37.92 0.94
CA ALA A 157 -8.90 -37.68 2.32
C ALA A 157 -8.24 -38.93 2.96
N GLY A 158 -7.24 -39.48 2.30
CA GLY A 158 -6.35 -40.50 2.81
C GLY A 158 -4.95 -39.95 2.89
N GLN A 159 -4.48 -39.75 4.12
CA GLN A 159 -3.13 -39.34 4.51
C GLN A 159 -2.75 -37.89 4.07
N VAL A 160 -2.69 -37.00 5.05
CA VAL A 160 -1.89 -35.76 4.97
C VAL A 160 -0.45 -36.20 4.76
N ARG A 161 -0.03 -36.27 3.50
CA ARG A 161 1.37 -36.49 3.16
C ARG A 161 2.10 -35.22 3.59
N GLU A 162 2.95 -35.34 4.60
CA GLU A 162 3.84 -34.26 5.01
C GLU A 162 4.60 -33.79 3.77
N GLN A 163 4.21 -32.64 3.21
CA GLN A 163 4.75 -32.15 1.95
C GLN A 163 6.17 -31.67 2.25
N ARG A 164 7.15 -32.47 1.83
CA ARG A 164 8.57 -32.15 2.01
C ARG A 164 8.87 -30.88 1.23
N ASP A 165 9.19 -29.79 1.93
CA ASP A 165 9.62 -28.53 1.32
C ASP A 165 11.08 -28.63 0.88
N PRO A 166 11.39 -28.79 -0.41
CA PRO A 166 12.75 -28.90 -0.92
C PRO A 166 13.52 -27.57 -0.83
N TRP A 167 12.85 -26.46 -0.65
CA TRP A 167 13.42 -25.13 -0.56
C TRP A 167 13.77 -24.70 0.86
N HIS A 168 13.43 -25.50 1.86
CA HIS A 168 13.69 -25.20 3.28
C HIS A 168 13.21 -23.79 3.70
N ARG A 169 12.00 -23.40 3.24
CA ARG A 169 11.34 -22.10 3.49
C ARG A 169 12.03 -20.90 2.83
N TRP A 170 12.94 -21.13 1.87
CA TRP A 170 13.42 -20.07 1.00
C TRP A 170 12.41 -19.75 -0.09
N VAL A 171 12.24 -18.45 -0.32
CA VAL A 171 11.44 -17.90 -1.43
C VAL A 171 12.33 -16.98 -2.23
N PHE A 172 12.25 -17.10 -3.55
CA PHE A 172 13.00 -16.29 -4.49
C PHE A 172 12.02 -15.60 -5.42
N GLU A 173 12.21 -14.28 -5.58
CA GLU A 173 11.43 -13.49 -6.52
C GLU A 173 12.34 -12.73 -7.46
N VAL A 174 11.99 -12.71 -8.76
CA VAL A 174 12.66 -11.91 -9.79
C VAL A 174 11.61 -11.00 -10.42
N GLY A 175 11.82 -9.71 -10.32
CA GLY A 175 10.95 -8.69 -10.88
C GLY A 175 11.60 -7.90 -11.99
N LEU A 176 10.87 -7.69 -13.09
CA LEU A 176 11.24 -6.74 -14.16
C LEU A 176 10.01 -5.87 -14.44
N ASN A 177 10.18 -4.57 -14.32
CA ASN A 177 9.12 -3.61 -14.59
C ASN A 177 9.64 -2.53 -15.53
N THR A 178 8.83 -2.21 -16.54
CA THR A 178 9.13 -1.12 -17.46
C THR A 178 7.91 -0.21 -17.57
N TYR A 179 8.16 1.08 -17.52
CA TYR A 179 7.14 2.10 -17.75
C TYR A 179 7.65 3.10 -18.78
N PHE A 180 6.83 3.46 -19.74
CA PHE A 180 7.14 4.50 -20.70
C PHE A 180 5.93 5.35 -20.97
N SER A 181 6.18 6.63 -21.14
CA SER A 181 5.22 7.60 -21.57
C SER A 181 5.90 8.61 -22.49
N GLY A 182 5.16 9.23 -23.38
CA GLY A 182 5.74 10.21 -24.27
C GLY A 182 4.69 10.94 -25.08
N GLU A 183 5.12 12.08 -25.54
CA GLU A 183 4.44 12.92 -26.51
C GLU A 183 5.48 13.48 -27.51
N GLN A 184 5.09 14.37 -28.39
CA GLN A 184 5.99 14.91 -29.41
C GLN A 184 7.23 15.57 -28.80
N SER A 185 7.05 16.36 -27.73
CA SER A 185 8.11 17.20 -27.13
C SER A 185 8.85 16.53 -25.99
N ASN A 186 8.32 15.49 -25.40
CA ASN A 186 8.97 14.78 -24.29
C ASN A 186 8.75 13.27 -24.31
N GLY A 187 9.68 12.54 -23.73
CA GLY A 187 9.58 11.11 -23.55
C GLY A 187 10.22 10.70 -22.23
N TYR A 188 9.58 9.76 -21.55
CA TYR A 188 10.07 9.15 -20.31
C TYR A 188 10.06 7.64 -20.41
N ALA A 189 11.13 7.01 -19.95
CA ALA A 189 11.23 5.56 -19.81
C ALA A 189 11.87 5.22 -18.47
N SER A 190 11.25 4.30 -17.73
CA SER A 190 11.74 3.75 -16.48
C SER A 190 11.93 2.25 -16.63
N TYR A 191 13.06 1.76 -16.21
CA TYR A 191 13.41 0.34 -16.16
C TYR A 191 13.76 -0.01 -14.73
N THR A 192 13.09 -1.00 -14.18
CA THR A 192 13.33 -1.48 -12.82
C THR A 192 13.54 -2.98 -12.85
N GLY A 193 14.60 -3.44 -12.20
CA GLY A 193 14.87 -4.85 -11.96
C GLY A 193 15.01 -5.11 -10.48
N SER A 194 14.46 -6.21 -9.99
CA SER A 194 14.60 -6.66 -8.60
C SER A 194 14.85 -8.16 -8.52
N PHE A 195 15.58 -8.54 -7.51
CA PHE A 195 15.74 -9.92 -7.07
C PHE A 195 15.62 -9.94 -5.54
N GLU A 196 14.77 -10.80 -5.03
CA GLU A 196 14.58 -11.00 -3.59
C GLU A 196 14.79 -12.46 -3.26
N ALA A 197 15.43 -12.73 -2.13
CA ALA A 197 15.57 -14.05 -1.53
C ALA A 197 15.24 -13.93 -0.04
N SER A 198 14.13 -14.51 0.40
CA SER A 198 13.68 -14.42 1.79
C SER A 198 13.49 -15.78 2.42
N ARG A 199 13.74 -15.86 3.73
CA ARG A 199 13.48 -17.04 4.53
C ARG A 199 13.03 -16.60 5.93
N VAL A 200 11.83 -16.98 6.31
CA VAL A 200 11.29 -16.66 7.62
C VAL A 200 10.89 -17.94 8.34
N THR A 201 11.38 -18.08 9.56
CA THR A 201 11.05 -19.14 10.52
C THR A 201 10.67 -18.50 11.84
N GLU A 202 10.27 -19.28 12.85
CA GLU A 202 10.00 -18.76 14.19
C GLU A 202 11.24 -18.13 14.85
N GLU A 203 12.44 -18.64 14.53
CA GLU A 203 13.69 -18.18 15.13
C GLU A 203 14.44 -17.15 14.26
N TRP A 204 14.33 -17.27 12.93
CA TRP A 204 15.15 -16.51 12.00
C TRP A 204 14.30 -15.83 10.93
N LYS A 205 14.64 -14.57 10.65
CA LYS A 205 14.25 -13.84 9.44
C LYS A 205 15.52 -13.49 8.68
N LEU A 206 15.62 -14.02 7.46
CA LEU A 206 16.69 -13.72 6.50
C LEU A 206 16.05 -13.08 5.29
N ASP A 207 16.61 -11.99 4.83
CA ASP A 207 16.12 -11.23 3.69
C ASP A 207 17.32 -10.69 2.91
N PHE A 208 17.28 -10.84 1.59
CA PHE A 208 18.28 -10.31 0.67
C PHE A 208 17.57 -9.78 -0.55
N GLU A 209 17.77 -8.50 -0.83
CA GLU A 209 17.17 -7.80 -1.97
C GLU A 209 18.26 -7.15 -2.82
N VAL A 210 18.13 -7.26 -4.12
CA VAL A 210 18.88 -6.46 -5.09
C VAL A 210 17.90 -5.70 -5.95
N TYR A 211 18.08 -4.41 -6.03
CA TYR A 211 17.22 -3.51 -6.78
C TYR A 211 18.03 -2.62 -7.69
N GLY A 212 17.58 -2.43 -8.91
CA GLY A 212 18.17 -1.51 -9.88
C GLY A 212 17.10 -0.71 -10.61
N ASN A 213 17.35 0.58 -10.77
CA ASN A 213 16.45 1.47 -11.49
C ASN A 213 17.22 2.40 -12.42
N GLN A 214 16.71 2.56 -13.64
CA GLN A 214 17.21 3.52 -14.62
C GLN A 214 16.04 4.31 -15.20
N ASN A 215 16.07 5.63 -15.02
CA ASN A 215 15.09 6.57 -15.58
C ASN A 215 15.75 7.38 -16.69
N ARG A 216 15.14 7.39 -17.87
CA ARG A 216 15.59 8.15 -19.04
C ARG A 216 14.51 9.16 -19.42
N ASN A 217 14.92 10.42 -19.57
CA ASN A 217 14.07 11.46 -20.11
C ASN A 217 14.66 11.98 -21.41
N ARG A 218 13.79 12.33 -22.37
CA ARG A 218 14.11 13.03 -23.61
C ARG A 218 13.20 14.24 -23.69
N TYR A 219 13.80 15.39 -23.93
CA TYR A 219 13.08 16.66 -24.13
C TYR A 219 13.49 17.23 -25.47
N GLU A 220 12.53 17.65 -26.28
CA GLU A 220 12.73 18.40 -27.52
C GLU A 220 12.32 19.84 -27.28
N ILE A 221 13.28 20.75 -27.42
CA ILE A 221 13.11 22.17 -27.14
C ILE A 221 13.21 22.91 -28.47
N PRO A 222 12.13 23.58 -28.92
CA PRO A 222 12.19 24.37 -30.14
C PRO A 222 13.14 25.56 -29.95
N LEU A 223 14.03 25.76 -30.91
CA LEU A 223 14.97 26.87 -30.96
C LEU A 223 14.44 27.97 -31.90
N TYR A 224 14.54 29.20 -31.44
CA TYR A 224 14.18 30.37 -32.20
C TYR A 224 15.39 31.29 -32.31
N ASP A 225 15.52 31.99 -33.46
CA ASP A 225 16.55 33.00 -33.66
C ASP A 225 16.21 34.29 -32.91
N SER A 226 17.08 35.29 -33.02
CA SER A 226 16.91 36.59 -32.35
C SER A 226 15.70 37.41 -32.93
N LEU A 227 15.14 36.99 -34.04
CA LEU A 227 13.98 37.58 -34.69
C LEU A 227 12.69 36.78 -34.38
N GLY A 228 12.79 35.70 -33.59
CA GLY A 228 11.65 34.84 -33.23
C GLY A 228 11.28 33.82 -34.30
N ALA A 229 12.10 33.61 -35.34
CA ALA A 229 11.86 32.57 -36.33
C ALA A 229 12.36 31.22 -35.81
N TYR A 230 11.57 30.14 -36.03
CA TYR A 230 11.96 28.78 -35.68
C TYR A 230 13.17 28.32 -36.51
N VAL A 231 14.21 27.85 -35.84
CA VAL A 231 15.46 27.43 -36.48
C VAL A 231 15.78 25.94 -36.29
N GLY A 232 14.94 25.21 -35.56
CA GLY A 232 15.09 23.76 -35.31
C GLY A 232 14.81 23.36 -33.88
N ASP A 233 15.06 22.09 -33.55
CA ASP A 233 14.86 21.52 -32.21
C ASP A 233 16.20 21.11 -31.58
N SER A 234 16.32 21.35 -30.29
CA SER A 234 17.40 20.79 -29.45
C SER A 234 16.89 19.63 -28.65
N THR A 235 17.59 18.50 -28.66
CA THR A 235 17.24 17.32 -27.86
C THR A 235 18.11 17.23 -26.62
N ILE A 236 17.49 17.33 -25.43
CA ILE A 236 18.13 17.06 -24.15
C ILE A 236 17.77 15.65 -23.70
N ARG A 237 18.78 14.84 -23.38
CA ARG A 237 18.60 13.50 -22.79
C ARG A 237 19.22 13.45 -21.43
N THR A 238 18.46 12.96 -20.45
CA THR A 238 18.95 12.76 -19.07
C THR A 238 18.74 11.32 -18.63
N THR A 239 19.69 10.81 -17.85
CA THR A 239 19.61 9.47 -17.29
C THR A 239 19.91 9.54 -15.79
N LYS A 240 18.98 9.02 -14.98
CA LYS A 240 19.15 8.82 -13.54
C LYS A 240 19.25 7.33 -13.28
N GLU A 241 20.28 6.93 -12.57
CA GLU A 241 20.57 5.53 -12.25
C GLU A 241 20.77 5.37 -10.76
N SER A 242 20.20 4.30 -10.22
CA SER A 242 20.44 3.88 -8.85
C SER A 242 20.36 2.36 -8.74
N TRP A 243 21.09 1.81 -7.81
CA TRP A 243 21.03 0.40 -7.45
C TRP A 243 21.23 0.24 -5.95
N SER A 244 20.67 -0.81 -5.38
CA SER A 244 20.94 -1.24 -4.01
C SER A 244 21.00 -2.77 -3.93
N ALA A 245 21.73 -3.24 -2.93
CA ALA A 245 21.74 -4.63 -2.47
C ALA A 245 21.65 -4.57 -0.95
N ASP A 246 20.57 -5.10 -0.41
CA ASP A 246 20.21 -5.04 1.00
C ASP A 246 20.18 -6.45 1.56
N GLY A 247 20.83 -6.68 2.68
CA GLY A 247 20.83 -7.95 3.39
C GLY A 247 20.45 -7.75 4.84
N LEU A 248 19.56 -8.59 5.35
CA LEU A 248 19.08 -8.57 6.72
C LEU A 248 19.08 -10.00 7.29
N ALA A 249 19.68 -10.17 8.45
CA ALA A 249 19.61 -11.40 9.21
C ALA A 249 19.19 -11.08 10.65
N VAL A 250 18.01 -11.55 11.07
CA VAL A 250 17.44 -11.29 12.40
C VAL A 250 17.18 -12.61 13.10
N ARG A 251 17.58 -12.69 14.36
CA ARG A 251 17.26 -13.80 15.27
C ARG A 251 16.27 -13.34 16.32
N SER A 252 15.21 -14.11 16.49
CA SER A 252 14.26 -13.98 17.61
C SER A 252 14.94 -14.36 18.91
N LEU A 253 14.92 -13.49 19.91
CA LEU A 253 15.45 -13.75 21.25
C LEU A 253 14.33 -13.92 22.28
N GLY A 254 13.08 -13.89 21.84
CA GLY A 254 11.89 -14.05 22.67
C GLY A 254 10.74 -13.17 22.19
N PRO A 255 9.66 -13.03 22.99
CA PRO A 255 8.45 -12.34 22.56
C PRO A 255 8.63 -10.82 22.40
N HIS A 256 9.69 -10.24 22.95
CA HIS A 256 9.92 -8.80 23.01
C HIS A 256 11.28 -8.35 22.44
N TRP A 257 12.19 -9.29 22.17
CA TRP A 257 13.55 -8.94 21.77
C TRP A 257 13.96 -9.67 20.50
N SER A 258 14.66 -8.97 19.65
CA SER A 258 15.39 -9.55 18.53
C SER A 258 16.75 -8.87 18.35
N ALA A 259 17.69 -9.60 17.76
CA ALA A 259 18.97 -9.06 17.36
C ALA A 259 19.29 -9.46 15.93
N GLY A 260 19.98 -8.59 15.22
CA GLY A 260 20.23 -8.82 13.81
C GLY A 260 21.48 -8.13 13.29
N LEU A 261 21.74 -8.41 12.03
CA LEU A 261 22.77 -7.77 11.23
C LEU A 261 22.13 -7.23 9.96
N GLN A 262 22.38 -5.96 9.66
CA GLN A 262 22.01 -5.32 8.40
C GLN A 262 23.27 -5.03 7.60
N ALA A 263 23.21 -5.32 6.29
CA ALA A 263 24.24 -4.96 5.33
C ALA A 263 23.57 -4.29 4.12
N VAL A 264 24.09 -3.14 3.68
CA VAL A 264 23.54 -2.39 2.53
C VAL A 264 24.70 -2.00 1.64
N ALA A 265 24.56 -2.28 0.34
CA ALA A 265 25.43 -1.71 -0.69
C ALA A 265 24.55 -0.92 -1.67
N SER A 266 25.01 0.25 -2.12
CA SER A 266 24.21 1.07 -3.02
C SER A 266 25.05 2.04 -3.83
N GLY A 267 24.49 2.50 -4.95
CA GLY A 267 25.02 3.58 -5.77
C GLY A 267 23.88 4.43 -6.33
N SER A 268 24.12 5.74 -6.47
CA SER A 268 23.12 6.66 -6.99
C SER A 268 23.79 7.86 -7.66
N ARG A 269 23.53 8.05 -8.94
CA ARG A 269 24.05 9.19 -9.68
C ARG A 269 23.54 10.52 -9.15
N ALA A 270 22.25 10.58 -8.85
CA ALA A 270 21.61 11.80 -8.36
C ALA A 270 22.11 12.22 -6.95
N ARG A 271 22.55 11.25 -6.13
CA ARG A 271 23.08 11.48 -4.77
C ARG A 271 24.61 11.60 -4.72
N ASN A 272 25.30 11.68 -5.85
CA ASN A 272 26.76 11.73 -5.91
C ASN A 272 27.45 10.47 -5.33
N ILE A 273 26.77 9.34 -5.22
CA ILE A 273 27.31 8.10 -4.67
C ILE A 273 27.72 7.18 -5.84
N LEU A 274 29.01 6.92 -5.97
CA LEU A 274 29.51 5.91 -6.92
C LEU A 274 29.22 4.51 -6.38
N ARG A 275 29.65 4.26 -5.13
CA ARG A 275 29.35 3.06 -4.37
C ARG A 275 29.41 3.38 -2.87
N ARG A 276 28.58 2.72 -2.12
CA ARG A 276 28.47 2.83 -0.68
C ARG A 276 28.23 1.43 -0.11
N ALA A 277 28.89 1.11 0.97
CA ALA A 277 28.65 -0.12 1.73
C ALA A 277 28.48 0.23 3.21
N PHE A 278 27.47 -0.35 3.84
CA PHE A 278 27.15 -0.16 5.26
C PHE A 278 26.86 -1.51 5.90
N VAL A 279 27.44 -1.76 7.07
CA VAL A 279 27.16 -2.96 7.87
C VAL A 279 26.92 -2.54 9.31
N ALA A 280 25.83 -3.02 9.91
CA ALA A 280 25.41 -2.65 11.26
C ALA A 280 24.76 -3.84 12.00
N PRO A 281 25.31 -4.33 13.09
CA PRO A 281 24.56 -5.05 14.10
C PRO A 281 23.49 -4.14 14.72
N ALA A 282 22.35 -4.75 15.04
CA ALA A 282 21.19 -4.06 15.59
C ALA A 282 20.48 -4.91 16.63
N VAL A 283 19.81 -4.23 17.54
CA VAL A 283 18.96 -4.84 18.57
C VAL A 283 17.62 -4.11 18.56
N GLU A 284 16.54 -4.87 18.58
CA GLU A 284 15.17 -4.38 18.65
C GLU A 284 14.49 -4.85 19.94
N TRP A 285 13.75 -3.96 20.55
CA TRP A 285 12.86 -4.25 21.65
C TRP A 285 11.44 -3.79 21.30
N ASP A 286 10.45 -4.67 21.52
CA ASP A 286 9.04 -4.36 21.37
C ASP A 286 8.34 -4.37 22.73
N LEU A 287 7.61 -3.30 23.05
CA LEU A 287 6.82 -3.20 24.28
C LEU A 287 5.72 -4.26 24.33
N PHE A 288 5.14 -4.59 23.17
CA PHE A 288 4.11 -5.60 23.03
C PHE A 288 4.74 -6.89 22.48
N PRO A 289 4.27 -8.09 22.89
CA PRO A 289 4.72 -9.32 22.24
C PRO A 289 4.52 -9.29 20.73
N TYR A 290 5.48 -9.78 19.94
CA TYR A 290 5.38 -9.84 18.47
C TYR A 290 4.10 -10.54 17.97
N ALA A 291 3.51 -11.44 18.74
CA ALA A 291 2.22 -12.05 18.41
C ALA A 291 1.05 -11.05 18.33
N GLN A 292 1.22 -9.84 18.86
CA GLN A 292 0.23 -8.77 18.80
C GLN A 292 0.50 -7.73 17.70
N ALA A 293 1.55 -7.89 16.90
CA ALA A 293 1.99 -6.92 15.88
C ALA A 293 0.90 -6.58 14.85
N THR A 294 -0.06 -7.48 14.59
CA THR A 294 -1.19 -7.20 13.72
C THR A 294 -2.15 -6.12 14.25
N ARG A 295 -2.16 -5.88 15.58
CA ARG A 295 -3.07 -4.94 16.24
C ARG A 295 -2.37 -3.77 16.89
N ARG A 296 -1.22 -4.01 17.50
CA ARG A 296 -0.42 -3.00 18.16
C ARG A 296 1.04 -3.43 18.21
N GLN A 297 1.91 -2.48 17.96
CA GLN A 297 3.35 -2.65 18.05
C GLN A 297 3.96 -1.33 18.51
N PHE A 298 4.97 -1.40 19.38
CA PHE A 298 5.83 -0.28 19.73
C PHE A 298 7.26 -0.79 19.83
N THR A 299 8.07 -0.46 18.82
CA THR A 299 9.45 -0.92 18.72
C THR A 299 10.45 0.19 19.01
N LEU A 300 11.55 -0.18 19.64
CA LEU A 300 12.77 0.59 19.72
C LEU A 300 13.90 -0.22 19.07
N LEU A 301 14.49 0.31 18.02
CA LEU A 301 15.57 -0.30 17.26
C LEU A 301 16.83 0.54 17.40
N TYR A 302 17.89 -0.05 17.93
CA TYR A 302 19.21 0.56 17.97
C TYR A 302 20.16 -0.20 17.06
N ALA A 303 20.84 0.54 16.17
CA ALA A 303 21.84 0.00 15.27
C ALA A 303 23.12 0.81 15.34
N VAL A 304 24.27 0.14 15.28
CA VAL A 304 25.58 0.76 15.23
C VAL A 304 26.41 0.09 14.16
N GLY A 305 27.08 0.87 13.31
CA GLY A 305 27.77 0.27 12.17
C GLY A 305 28.83 1.18 11.56
N VAL A 306 29.46 0.61 10.54
CA VAL A 306 30.50 1.27 9.74
C VAL A 306 30.00 1.41 8.32
N GLU A 307 30.23 2.58 7.75
CA GLU A 307 29.88 2.93 6.39
C GLU A 307 31.14 3.34 5.62
N SER A 308 31.33 2.78 4.44
CA SER A 308 32.35 3.19 3.47
C SER A 308 31.65 3.72 2.22
N ALA A 309 32.06 4.89 1.76
CA ALA A 309 31.48 5.56 0.61
C ALA A 309 32.57 6.07 -0.34
N GLU A 310 32.33 5.89 -1.64
CA GLU A 310 33.05 6.54 -2.72
C GLU A 310 32.10 7.44 -3.49
N TYR A 311 32.55 8.61 -3.81
CA TYR A 311 31.77 9.66 -4.45
C TYR A 311 32.13 9.80 -5.94
N ARG A 312 31.20 10.24 -6.75
CA ARG A 312 31.43 10.53 -8.17
C ARG A 312 32.20 11.82 -8.34
N ASP A 313 31.79 12.85 -7.61
CA ASP A 313 32.40 14.18 -7.56
C ASP A 313 32.87 14.45 -6.13
N THR A 314 33.89 15.27 -5.98
CA THR A 314 34.38 15.74 -4.67
C THR A 314 33.23 16.34 -3.87
N THR A 315 33.08 15.93 -2.63
CA THR A 315 32.02 16.41 -1.74
C THR A 315 32.31 17.81 -1.18
N LEU A 316 31.32 18.46 -0.57
CA LEU A 316 31.46 19.73 0.16
C LEU A 316 32.56 19.68 1.25
N TYR A 317 32.91 18.50 1.72
CA TYR A 317 33.97 18.28 2.75
C TYR A 317 35.32 17.93 2.09
N GLY A 318 35.47 18.10 0.77
CA GLY A 318 36.70 17.83 0.06
C GLY A 318 37.04 16.32 -0.06
N LYS A 319 36.04 15.43 0.07
CA LYS A 319 36.24 14.00 0.05
C LYS A 319 35.80 13.39 -1.29
N ILE A 320 36.57 12.42 -1.79
CA ILE A 320 36.22 11.54 -2.91
C ILE A 320 35.89 10.12 -2.41
N SER A 321 36.35 9.79 -1.22
CA SER A 321 36.01 8.57 -0.49
C SER A 321 36.18 8.79 1.01
N GLU A 322 35.42 8.08 1.81
CA GLU A 322 35.57 8.08 3.27
C GLU A 322 35.00 6.82 3.90
N THR A 323 35.49 6.48 5.08
CA THR A 323 34.93 5.46 5.95
C THR A 323 34.65 6.05 7.30
N PHE A 324 33.46 5.84 7.83
CA PHE A 324 33.03 6.42 9.10
C PHE A 324 32.06 5.50 9.85
N GLY A 325 32.05 5.65 11.17
CA GLY A 325 31.05 5.00 12.00
C GLY A 325 29.79 5.86 12.14
N ARG A 326 28.66 5.19 12.25
CA ARG A 326 27.38 5.82 12.61
C ARG A 326 26.55 4.92 13.51
N HIS A 327 25.68 5.52 14.27
CA HIS A 327 24.62 4.81 14.96
C HIS A 327 23.26 5.46 14.71
N SER A 328 22.22 4.69 14.92
CA SER A 328 20.84 5.16 14.80
C SER A 328 19.98 4.55 15.90
N LEU A 329 19.04 5.36 16.38
CA LEU A 329 17.96 4.93 17.27
C LEU A 329 16.64 5.25 16.59
N GLY A 330 15.85 4.21 16.34
CA GLY A 330 14.51 4.31 15.78
C GLY A 330 13.46 3.94 16.82
N GLY A 331 12.36 4.67 16.86
CA GLY A 331 11.14 4.32 17.59
C GLY A 331 9.97 4.29 16.63
N SER A 332 9.14 3.25 16.69
CA SER A 332 7.95 3.14 15.85
C SER A 332 6.76 2.68 16.67
N VAL A 333 5.62 3.31 16.44
CA VAL A 333 4.31 2.92 16.98
C VAL A 333 3.40 2.54 15.83
N GLN A 334 2.80 1.36 15.91
CA GLN A 334 1.74 0.94 15.00
C GLN A 334 0.52 0.50 15.81
N LEU A 335 -0.63 1.12 15.52
CA LEU A 335 -1.89 0.80 16.15
C LEU A 335 -2.95 0.54 15.09
N ARG A 336 -3.67 -0.57 15.20
CA ARG A 336 -4.84 -0.91 14.38
C ARG A 336 -5.98 -1.26 15.31
N GLN A 337 -6.92 -0.33 15.40
CA GLN A 337 -7.97 -0.34 16.40
C GLN A 337 -9.34 -0.09 15.77
N PRO A 338 -10.45 -0.37 16.45
CA PRO A 338 -11.77 -0.06 15.92
C PRO A 338 -12.00 1.40 15.56
N TRP A 339 -11.24 2.32 16.12
CA TRP A 339 -11.34 3.76 15.80
C TRP A 339 -10.52 4.15 14.55
N GLY A 340 -9.62 3.30 14.08
CA GLY A 340 -8.75 3.56 12.93
C GLY A 340 -7.35 2.96 13.08
N ASN A 341 -6.43 3.45 12.29
CA ASN A 341 -5.02 3.07 12.32
C ASN A 341 -4.12 4.29 12.56
N ALA A 342 -3.00 4.06 13.20
CA ALA A 342 -1.95 5.05 13.35
C ALA A 342 -0.59 4.35 13.21
N THR A 343 0.28 4.92 12.39
CA THR A 343 1.69 4.56 12.32
C THR A 343 2.51 5.82 12.47
N VAL A 344 3.44 5.84 13.41
CA VAL A 344 4.37 6.95 13.62
C VAL A 344 5.75 6.37 13.86
N SER A 345 6.75 6.87 13.15
CA SER A 345 8.15 6.52 13.36
C SER A 345 9.01 7.75 13.52
N LEU A 346 10.03 7.61 14.35
CA LEU A 346 11.05 8.60 14.62
C LEU A 346 12.40 7.92 14.54
N THR A 347 13.34 8.43 13.73
CA THR A 347 14.68 7.87 13.61
C THR A 347 15.73 8.97 13.75
N GLY A 348 16.58 8.86 14.74
CA GLY A 348 17.78 9.67 14.90
C GLY A 348 19.01 8.95 14.36
N THR A 349 19.81 9.63 13.53
CA THR A 349 21.08 9.10 13.01
C THR A 349 22.21 10.06 13.34
N GLN A 350 23.30 9.55 13.91
CA GLN A 350 24.47 10.33 14.27
C GLN A 350 25.74 9.67 13.72
N TYR A 351 26.62 10.49 13.16
CA TYR A 351 27.93 10.08 12.66
C TYR A 351 29.01 10.35 13.71
N TRP A 352 29.91 9.40 13.95
CA TRP A 352 30.89 9.51 15.02
C TRP A 352 31.86 10.68 14.84
N ASN A 353 32.21 10.97 13.60
CA ASN A 353 33.10 12.09 13.25
C ASN A 353 32.36 13.43 13.04
N ASP A 354 31.04 13.45 13.24
CA ASP A 354 30.17 14.63 13.13
C ASP A 354 29.04 14.59 14.16
N ALA A 355 29.39 14.31 15.40
CA ALA A 355 28.44 14.10 16.49
C ALA A 355 27.56 15.33 16.84
N ARG A 356 27.97 16.53 16.37
CA ARG A 356 27.22 17.78 16.61
C ARG A 356 26.06 17.99 15.64
N ASN A 357 26.00 17.22 14.56
CA ASN A 357 25.02 17.35 13.47
C ASN A 357 24.24 16.06 13.24
N PRO A 358 23.41 15.61 14.20
CA PRO A 358 22.55 14.46 13.98
C PRO A 358 21.45 14.77 12.96
N ASN A 359 21.08 13.77 12.17
CA ASN A 359 19.88 13.82 11.36
C ASN A 359 18.71 13.21 12.15
N LEU A 360 17.52 13.75 11.96
CA LEU A 360 16.29 13.27 12.59
C LEU A 360 15.19 13.19 11.55
N ASP A 361 14.59 12.03 11.43
CA ASP A 361 13.50 11.74 10.51
C ASP A 361 12.25 11.37 11.31
N ILE A 362 11.16 12.04 11.03
CA ILE A 362 9.83 11.77 11.59
C ILE A 362 8.90 11.46 10.42
N TRP A 363 8.17 10.39 10.53
CA TRP A 363 7.14 10.03 9.56
C TRP A 363 5.90 9.49 10.28
N GLY A 364 4.72 9.78 9.75
CA GLY A 364 3.50 9.24 10.32
C GLY A 364 2.32 9.24 9.35
N ASP A 365 1.42 8.31 9.62
CA ASP A 365 0.13 8.15 8.99
C ASP A 365 -0.91 7.82 10.05
N VAL A 366 -1.99 8.59 10.10
CA VAL A 366 -3.09 8.40 11.05
C VAL A 366 -4.41 8.53 10.31
N THR A 367 -5.21 7.48 10.34
CA THR A 367 -6.60 7.51 9.89
C THR A 367 -7.51 7.23 11.09
N ALA A 368 -8.33 8.18 11.47
CA ALA A 368 -9.18 8.09 12.65
C ALA A 368 -10.64 8.43 12.33
N GLN A 369 -11.56 7.61 12.82
CA GLN A 369 -12.97 7.93 12.85
C GLN A 369 -13.28 8.78 14.07
N LEU A 370 -13.57 10.06 13.86
CA LEU A 370 -13.82 11.02 14.94
C LEU A 370 -15.23 10.83 15.54
N VAL A 371 -16.22 10.80 14.66
CA VAL A 371 -17.63 10.53 15.00
C VAL A 371 -18.27 9.75 13.85
N ARG A 372 -19.51 9.35 14.01
CA ARG A 372 -20.27 8.63 12.99
C ARG A 372 -20.21 9.37 11.64
N GLY A 373 -19.72 8.68 10.62
CA GLY A 373 -19.58 9.18 9.25
C GLY A 373 -18.43 10.16 9.02
N LEU A 374 -17.76 10.68 10.07
CA LEU A 374 -16.65 11.62 9.94
C LEU A 374 -15.31 10.93 10.23
N SER A 375 -14.43 10.90 9.26
CA SER A 375 -13.05 10.41 9.40
C SER A 375 -12.04 11.51 9.09
N LEU A 376 -10.93 11.47 9.82
CA LEU A 376 -9.74 12.29 9.64
C LEU A 376 -8.62 11.40 9.14
N GLU A 377 -7.91 11.88 8.13
CA GLU A 377 -6.67 11.29 7.62
C GLU A 377 -5.57 12.34 7.71
N VAL A 378 -4.46 12.01 8.36
CA VAL A 378 -3.27 12.86 8.47
C VAL A 378 -2.06 12.02 8.16
N TRP A 379 -1.26 12.44 7.19
CA TRP A 379 -0.03 11.75 6.84
C TRP A 379 1.07 12.75 6.52
N GLY A 380 2.30 12.37 6.78
CA GLY A 380 3.42 13.20 6.42
C GLY A 380 4.74 12.80 7.03
N GLY A 381 5.78 13.51 6.61
CA GLY A 381 7.13 13.35 7.13
C GLY A 381 7.83 14.68 7.25
N TYR A 382 8.75 14.72 8.18
CA TYR A 382 9.67 15.83 8.40
C TYR A 382 11.07 15.29 8.71
N SER A 383 12.05 15.76 7.93
CA SER A 383 13.47 15.41 8.12
C SER A 383 14.27 16.65 8.49
N PHE A 384 14.93 16.62 9.65
CA PHE A 384 15.96 17.58 10.02
C PHE A 384 17.30 17.09 9.47
N VAL A 385 17.80 17.78 8.44
CA VAL A 385 19.03 17.40 7.74
C VAL A 385 20.17 18.29 8.23
N ARG A 386 21.00 17.74 9.11
CA ARG A 386 22.16 18.45 9.66
C ARG A 386 23.46 18.06 8.98
N SER A 387 23.60 16.80 8.60
CA SER A 387 24.76 16.25 7.92
C SER A 387 24.41 15.80 6.51
N GLN A 388 25.05 16.37 5.50
CA GLN A 388 24.86 16.07 4.08
C GLN A 388 26.20 15.70 3.44
N ARG A 389 26.75 14.53 3.81
CA ARG A 389 28.10 14.08 3.42
C ARG A 389 28.27 13.89 1.92
N PHE A 390 27.22 13.52 1.23
CA PHE A 390 27.26 13.10 -0.18
C PHE A 390 27.14 14.26 -1.17
N LEU A 391 26.85 15.47 -0.70
CA LEU A 391 26.68 16.62 -1.59
C LEU A 391 27.97 16.98 -2.33
N PRO A 392 27.92 17.16 -3.68
CA PRO A 392 29.07 17.59 -4.45
C PRO A 392 29.47 19.04 -4.13
N ALA A 393 30.76 19.33 -4.17
CA ALA A 393 31.31 20.68 -3.92
C ALA A 393 30.97 21.67 -5.03
N LEU A 394 30.82 21.20 -6.27
CA LEU A 394 30.47 22.03 -7.40
C LEU A 394 29.01 22.48 -7.31
N SER A 395 28.78 23.78 -7.55
CA SER A 395 27.42 24.32 -7.64
C SER A 395 26.66 23.63 -8.78
N ALA A 396 25.40 23.34 -8.55
CA ALA A 396 24.51 22.81 -9.58
C ALA A 396 24.26 23.88 -10.65
N THR A 397 24.21 23.49 -11.91
CA THR A 397 23.74 24.39 -12.98
C THR A 397 22.23 24.58 -12.90
N PRO A 398 21.65 25.63 -13.51
CA PRO A 398 20.20 25.78 -13.59
C PRO A 398 19.51 24.54 -14.17
N GLU A 399 20.11 23.87 -15.14
CA GLU A 399 19.60 22.65 -15.76
C GLU A 399 19.64 21.48 -14.77
N ASP A 400 20.71 21.32 -13.99
CA ASP A 400 20.80 20.29 -12.95
C ASP A 400 19.68 20.44 -11.92
N VAL A 401 19.34 21.69 -11.56
CA VAL A 401 18.28 22.03 -10.61
C VAL A 401 16.89 21.73 -11.20
N LEU A 402 16.61 22.27 -12.37
CA LEU A 402 15.31 22.11 -13.04
C LEU A 402 15.01 20.64 -13.37
N LEU A 403 16.02 19.89 -13.80
CA LEU A 403 15.88 18.48 -14.15
C LEU A 403 16.10 17.55 -12.95
N GLN A 404 16.34 18.12 -11.75
CA GLN A 404 16.60 17.36 -10.52
C GLN A 404 17.71 16.30 -10.69
N LEU A 405 18.77 16.63 -11.41
CA LEU A 405 19.87 15.72 -11.69
C LEU A 405 20.83 15.59 -10.51
N ARG A 406 20.84 16.58 -9.62
CA ARG A 406 21.68 16.63 -8.42
C ARG A 406 20.89 17.00 -7.19
N GLN A 407 21.26 16.41 -6.05
CA GLN A 407 20.74 16.80 -4.75
C GLN A 407 21.29 18.16 -4.34
N MET A 408 20.43 19.03 -3.84
CA MET A 408 20.79 20.34 -3.34
C MET A 408 20.94 20.37 -1.82
N ARG A 409 21.71 21.35 -1.31
CA ARG A 409 21.83 21.55 0.13
C ARG A 409 20.50 21.96 0.73
N THR A 410 20.04 21.21 1.73
CA THR A 410 18.85 21.54 2.51
C THR A 410 19.11 21.39 3.99
N ARG A 411 18.33 22.07 4.83
CA ARG A 411 18.35 21.89 6.29
C ARG A 411 17.18 21.08 6.79
N TYR A 412 16.14 20.97 5.98
CA TYR A 412 14.95 20.19 6.27
C TYR A 412 14.25 19.80 4.99
N GLU A 413 13.50 18.73 5.07
CA GLU A 413 12.55 18.30 4.05
C GLU A 413 11.24 18.01 4.75
N TYR A 414 10.09 18.29 4.12
CA TYR A 414 8.79 17.93 4.64
C TYR A 414 7.82 17.65 3.52
N TYR A 415 6.87 16.81 3.81
CA TYR A 415 5.71 16.54 2.99
C TYR A 415 4.55 16.12 3.88
N GLY A 416 3.31 16.29 3.42
CA GLY A 416 2.17 15.82 4.18
C GLY A 416 0.86 16.26 3.62
N GLY A 417 -0.19 15.68 4.14
CA GLY A 417 -1.56 15.97 3.80
C GLY A 417 -2.51 15.74 4.97
N VAL A 418 -3.61 16.47 4.95
CA VAL A 418 -4.73 16.33 5.88
C VAL A 418 -6.00 16.17 5.06
N GLY A 419 -6.74 15.12 5.30
CA GLY A 419 -8.03 14.83 4.68
C GLY A 419 -9.13 14.72 5.72
N LEU A 420 -10.29 15.32 5.45
CA LEU A 420 -11.53 15.09 6.18
C LEU A 420 -12.54 14.48 5.23
N ARG A 421 -13.15 13.38 5.64
CA ARG A 421 -14.21 12.72 4.87
C ARG A 421 -15.46 12.61 5.73
N TYR A 422 -16.55 13.18 5.24
CA TYR A 422 -17.84 13.04 5.89
C TYR A 422 -18.83 12.30 4.99
N ALA A 423 -19.29 11.14 5.45
CA ALA A 423 -20.26 10.30 4.75
C ALA A 423 -21.59 10.29 5.54
N PHE A 424 -22.67 10.72 4.90
CA PHE A 424 -24.02 10.77 5.49
C PHE A 424 -25.06 10.15 4.54
N GLY A 425 -26.28 9.97 5.00
CA GLY A 425 -27.38 9.37 4.24
C GLY A 425 -27.66 7.93 4.67
N SER A 426 -28.04 7.03 3.73
CA SER A 426 -28.42 5.64 4.03
C SER A 426 -27.30 4.90 4.76
N ILE A 427 -27.67 4.14 5.79
CA ILE A 427 -26.77 3.25 6.54
C ILE A 427 -26.52 1.93 5.83
N TYR A 428 -27.39 1.55 4.90
CA TYR A 428 -27.32 0.28 4.19
C TYR A 428 -26.42 0.38 2.96
N ASN A 429 -25.65 -0.65 2.72
CA ASN A 429 -24.63 -0.70 1.66
C ASN A 429 -24.53 -2.08 0.98
N ASN A 430 -25.68 -2.75 0.81
CA ASN A 430 -25.73 -4.12 0.27
C ASN A 430 -25.86 -4.18 -1.26
N VAL A 431 -26.41 -3.12 -1.87
CA VAL A 431 -26.73 -3.16 -3.30
C VAL A 431 -25.44 -2.94 -4.11
N VAL A 432 -25.12 -3.91 -4.98
CA VAL A 432 -24.01 -3.83 -5.92
C VAL A 432 -24.57 -3.55 -7.31
N ASN A 433 -24.14 -2.47 -7.95
CA ASN A 433 -24.47 -2.15 -9.32
C ASN A 433 -23.21 -1.79 -10.10
N PRO A 434 -22.64 -2.73 -10.87
CA PRO A 434 -21.40 -2.51 -11.61
C PRO A 434 -21.59 -1.74 -12.93
N ARG A 435 -22.83 -1.32 -13.26
CA ARG A 435 -23.10 -0.60 -14.52
C ARG A 435 -22.35 0.73 -14.52
N PHE A 436 -21.75 1.07 -15.65
CA PHE A 436 -20.95 2.28 -15.85
C PHE A 436 -19.79 2.44 -14.83
N ARG A 437 -19.24 1.33 -14.32
CA ARG A 437 -18.13 1.34 -13.35
C ARG A 437 -16.87 2.06 -13.88
N ASN A 438 -16.65 2.03 -15.19
CA ASN A 438 -15.50 2.66 -15.84
C ASN A 438 -15.76 4.11 -16.27
N GLY A 439 -16.82 4.73 -15.78
CA GLY A 439 -17.17 6.10 -16.06
C GLY A 439 -17.91 6.30 -17.39
N VAL A 440 -18.41 7.52 -17.57
CA VAL A 440 -18.94 7.97 -18.85
C VAL A 440 -17.73 8.33 -19.72
N VAL A 441 -17.69 7.83 -20.95
CA VAL A 441 -16.67 8.25 -21.92
C VAL A 441 -16.92 9.73 -22.21
N ASN A 442 -15.94 10.59 -21.86
CA ASN A 442 -15.94 12.02 -22.23
C ASN A 442 -15.58 12.18 -23.70
#